data_209159bac020799b56545f6870247a09
#
_entry.id   209159bac020799b56545f6870247a09
#
_cell.length_a   1.000
_cell.length_b   1.000
_cell.length_c   1.000
_cell.angle_alpha   90.00
_cell.angle_beta   90.00
_cell.angle_gamma   90.00
#
_symmetry.space_group_name_H-M   'P 1'
#
loop_
_entity.id
_entity.type
_entity.pdbx_description
1 polymer ?
#
loop_
_entity_poly.entity_id
_entity_poly.type
_entity_poly.pdbx_seq_one_letter_code
_entity_poly.pdbx_strand_id
1 'polypeptide(L)'
;MTPYRFARFRRSGNLLLGLVLVTTLGVNLSWSANGPKKADFDALTRAGWEHFYSLEYDLALHDFEKALEAHPDDAAAVNHVLDTVLYRELYKYNALDTRLYARQGYIFSKQVPMDEAVKRRIKDLSERALSLSDNRLKANPRDVQALYNRGITEGLRSTYLVIVDHSWFGALHWALAARHDHEQVLKLRPDWSDAKTIVGVHNFVVGSLTRPVRLMAGIAGIHGDKNKGLRLLAEAGKAGGETSTDARMALALFLRREGRFEEALVIVRTLKQQYPRNFLFALEEGNLLYAEGKHEEAASSVRELLSDCKHGKYPNAHLEIAYFTLGQTLRAEGKLNGALAAFQSAASSKTSPPDDRQRALLAEGEISDLLANRQEALLEYRAAIALNSTSDEAQTARKYLDKPYKGN
;
A
#
# COMPACT_ATOMS: atom_id res chain seq x y z
N MET A 1 9.34 33.60 6.82
CA MET A 1 9.49 33.07 5.45
C MET A 1 10.93 32.56 5.30
N THR A 2 11.16 31.32 5.54
CA THR A 2 12.45 30.66 5.28
C THR A 2 12.18 29.21 4.93
N PRO A 3 12.67 28.68 3.81
CA PRO A 3 12.36 27.32 3.37
C PRO A 3 13.14 26.32 4.23
N TYR A 4 12.49 25.23 4.59
CA TYR A 4 13.05 24.11 5.34
C TYR A 4 14.33 23.59 4.70
N ARG A 5 15.45 23.78 5.39
CA ARG A 5 16.72 23.12 5.10
C ARG A 5 16.66 21.70 5.65
N PHE A 6 16.61 20.73 4.76
CA PHE A 6 16.82 19.32 5.07
C PHE A 6 18.20 19.13 5.71
N ALA A 7 18.24 18.72 6.96
CA ALA A 7 19.45 18.26 7.61
C ALA A 7 20.00 17.02 6.89
N ARG A 8 21.19 17.15 6.33
CA ARG A 8 21.95 16.05 5.73
C ARG A 8 22.39 15.10 6.83
N PHE A 9 21.73 13.96 6.97
CA PHE A 9 22.30 12.81 7.69
C PHE A 9 22.96 11.86 6.69
N ARG A 10 24.30 11.84 6.75
CA ARG A 10 25.15 10.85 6.10
C ARG A 10 24.94 9.50 6.80
N ARG A 11 24.30 8.55 6.14
CA ARG A 11 24.61 7.12 6.23
C ARG A 11 24.43 6.53 4.84
N SER A 12 25.55 6.35 4.18
CA SER A 12 25.73 5.55 2.97
C SER A 12 25.47 4.10 3.30
N GLY A 13 24.52 3.45 2.65
CA GLY A 13 24.45 2.00 2.64
C GLY A 13 23.13 1.30 2.32
N ASN A 14 21.97 1.94 2.35
CA ASN A 14 20.71 1.21 2.19
C ASN A 14 19.75 1.90 1.23
N LEU A 15 20.07 1.86 -0.05
CA LEU A 15 19.35 2.64 -1.07
C LEU A 15 18.72 1.82 -2.21
N LEU A 16 18.65 0.49 -2.05
CA LEU A 16 18.13 -0.37 -3.12
C LEU A 16 16.61 -0.68 -3.05
N LEU A 17 15.85 -0.08 -2.14
CA LEU A 17 14.66 -0.77 -1.67
C LEU A 17 13.38 0.05 -1.50
N GLY A 18 13.16 1.01 -2.32
CA GLY A 18 11.82 1.59 -2.49
C GLY A 18 10.97 0.89 -3.55
N LEU A 19 11.25 -0.40 -3.84
CA LEU A 19 10.92 -0.97 -5.15
C LEU A 19 9.64 -1.78 -5.26
N VAL A 20 8.93 -2.12 -4.18
CA VAL A 20 7.93 -3.17 -4.30
C VAL A 20 6.68 -2.89 -3.50
N LEU A 21 5.91 -1.89 -3.90
CA LEU A 21 4.71 -1.69 -3.18
C LEU A 21 3.45 -1.36 -3.91
N VAL A 22 3.39 -1.68 -5.15
CA VAL A 22 2.12 -1.73 -5.87
C VAL A 22 2.27 -2.73 -7.00
N THR A 23 2.19 -3.98 -6.71
CA THR A 23 2.07 -4.98 -7.74
C THR A 23 1.07 -6.01 -7.32
N THR A 24 -0.15 -5.61 -7.30
CA THR A 24 -1.18 -6.60 -7.37
C THR A 24 -2.04 -6.22 -8.48
N LEU A 25 -2.28 -7.04 -9.34
CA LEU A 25 -3.37 -7.20 -9.89
C LEU A 25 -3.90 -7.83 -11.00
N GLY A 26 -4.99 -8.20 -10.86
CA GLY A 26 -6.14 -8.23 -11.70
C GLY A 26 -6.06 -9.08 -12.96
N VAL A 27 -6.92 -10.01 -13.07
CA VAL A 27 -7.08 -10.93 -14.18
C VAL A 27 -8.12 -10.45 -15.17
N ASN A 28 -7.85 -10.71 -16.42
CA ASN A 28 -8.61 -10.28 -17.56
C ASN A 28 -10.02 -10.76 -17.68
N LEU A 29 -10.87 -9.84 -18.10
CA LEU A 29 -11.99 -10.11 -18.97
C LEU A 29 -11.60 -9.77 -20.40
N SER A 30 -10.96 -10.70 -21.10
CA SER A 30 -10.89 -10.61 -22.56
C SER A 30 -12.31 -10.82 -23.10
N TRP A 31 -12.93 -9.76 -23.57
CA TRP A 31 -14.10 -9.87 -24.41
C TRP A 31 -13.69 -10.55 -25.74
N SER A 32 -13.72 -11.89 -25.72
CA SER A 32 -13.78 -12.68 -26.94
C SER A 32 -15.26 -12.98 -27.18
N ALA A 33 -15.81 -12.44 -28.25
CA ALA A 33 -17.12 -12.85 -28.74
C ALA A 33 -17.09 -14.34 -29.04
N ASN A 34 -18.12 -15.06 -28.55
CA ASN A 34 -18.50 -16.46 -28.78
C ASN A 34 -17.92 -17.53 -27.84
N GLY A 35 -18.67 -17.84 -26.77
CA GLY A 35 -18.63 -19.11 -26.06
C GLY A 35 -19.71 -19.16 -24.96
N PRO A 36 -20.57 -20.18 -24.92
CA PRO A 36 -21.61 -20.28 -23.91
C PRO A 36 -21.03 -20.69 -22.55
N LYS A 37 -21.49 -20.03 -21.46
CA LYS A 37 -21.25 -20.28 -20.02
C LYS A 37 -20.07 -19.55 -19.34
N LYS A 38 -19.69 -18.37 -19.81
CA LYS A 38 -18.76 -17.50 -19.10
C LYS A 38 -19.43 -16.57 -18.06
N ALA A 39 -20.74 -16.52 -18.04
CA ALA A 39 -21.51 -15.52 -17.27
C ALA A 39 -21.37 -15.64 -15.76
N ASP A 40 -21.25 -16.85 -15.21
CA ASP A 40 -21.20 -17.04 -13.75
C ASP A 40 -19.79 -16.76 -13.19
N PHE A 41 -18.74 -17.15 -13.88
CA PHE A 41 -17.36 -16.83 -13.49
C PHE A 41 -17.10 -15.33 -13.54
N ASP A 42 -17.51 -14.67 -14.62
CA ASP A 42 -17.36 -13.22 -14.77
C ASP A 42 -18.19 -12.44 -13.71
N ALA A 43 -19.33 -12.98 -13.26
CA ALA A 43 -20.16 -12.39 -12.22
C ALA A 43 -19.50 -12.50 -10.83
N LEU A 44 -19.00 -13.68 -10.46
CA LEU A 44 -18.30 -13.93 -9.21
C LEU A 44 -17.00 -13.11 -9.13
N THR A 45 -16.24 -13.06 -10.21
CA THR A 45 -15.02 -12.27 -10.28
C THR A 45 -15.30 -10.78 -10.11
N ARG A 46 -16.35 -10.24 -10.74
CA ARG A 46 -16.75 -8.83 -10.53
C ARG A 46 -17.20 -8.54 -9.10
N ALA A 47 -18.01 -9.43 -8.52
CA ALA A 47 -18.45 -9.28 -7.14
C ALA A 47 -17.26 -9.35 -6.16
N GLY A 48 -16.35 -10.30 -6.37
CA GLY A 48 -15.13 -10.43 -5.60
C GLY A 48 -14.27 -9.15 -5.63
N TRP A 49 -14.08 -8.54 -6.80
CA TRP A 49 -13.34 -7.27 -6.91
C TRP A 49 -14.09 -6.09 -6.29
N GLU A 50 -15.42 -6.01 -6.40
CA GLU A 50 -16.20 -4.98 -5.73
C GLU A 50 -16.02 -5.07 -4.20
N HIS A 51 -16.09 -6.28 -3.64
CA HIS A 51 -15.83 -6.52 -2.22
C HIS A 51 -14.37 -6.25 -1.84
N PHE A 52 -13.41 -6.66 -2.66
CA PHE A 52 -11.98 -6.43 -2.45
C PHE A 52 -11.65 -4.94 -2.33
N TYR A 53 -12.07 -4.14 -3.32
CA TYR A 53 -11.86 -2.69 -3.28
C TYR A 53 -12.75 -1.95 -2.30
N SER A 54 -13.75 -2.61 -1.73
CA SER A 54 -14.54 -2.12 -0.60
C SER A 54 -13.97 -2.51 0.77
N LEU A 55 -12.79 -3.18 0.81
CA LEU A 55 -12.12 -3.71 2.02
C LEU A 55 -12.96 -4.79 2.74
N GLU A 56 -13.85 -5.45 2.04
CA GLU A 56 -14.70 -6.53 2.49
C GLU A 56 -14.05 -7.88 2.12
N TYR A 57 -12.81 -8.09 2.58
CA TYR A 57 -11.96 -9.19 2.13
C TYR A 57 -12.53 -10.59 2.37
N ASP A 58 -13.34 -10.81 3.42
CA ASP A 58 -13.94 -12.12 3.65
C ASP A 58 -15.05 -12.42 2.62
N LEU A 59 -15.79 -11.40 2.16
CA LEU A 59 -16.75 -11.54 1.07
C LEU A 59 -16.04 -11.73 -0.26
N ALA A 60 -15.00 -10.95 -0.52
CA ALA A 60 -14.16 -11.10 -1.72
C ALA A 60 -13.58 -12.51 -1.81
N LEU A 61 -13.04 -13.03 -0.69
CA LEU A 61 -12.47 -14.36 -0.61
C LEU A 61 -13.51 -15.44 -0.92
N HIS A 62 -14.71 -15.31 -0.35
CA HIS A 62 -15.82 -16.22 -0.61
C HIS A 62 -16.19 -16.30 -2.11
N ASP A 63 -16.29 -15.14 -2.77
CA ASP A 63 -16.62 -15.09 -4.20
C ASP A 63 -15.50 -15.65 -5.07
N PHE A 64 -14.24 -15.30 -4.77
CA PHE A 64 -13.08 -15.80 -5.52
C PHE A 64 -12.82 -17.29 -5.28
N GLU A 65 -13.07 -17.82 -4.08
CA GLU A 65 -12.98 -19.26 -3.82
C GLU A 65 -14.03 -20.03 -4.61
N LYS A 66 -15.27 -19.53 -4.70
CA LYS A 66 -16.30 -20.13 -5.57
C LYS A 66 -15.91 -20.09 -7.06
N ALA A 67 -15.31 -18.97 -7.50
CA ALA A 67 -14.79 -18.87 -8.86
C ALA A 67 -13.66 -19.89 -9.10
N LEU A 68 -12.77 -20.08 -8.12
CA LEU A 68 -11.69 -21.08 -8.18
C LEU A 68 -12.23 -22.51 -8.15
N GLU A 69 -13.26 -22.81 -7.37
CA GLU A 69 -13.92 -24.12 -7.37
C GLU A 69 -14.53 -24.46 -8.75
N ALA A 70 -15.10 -23.46 -9.43
CA ALA A 70 -15.63 -23.63 -10.77
C ALA A 70 -14.55 -23.77 -11.85
N HIS A 71 -13.36 -23.17 -11.62
CA HIS A 71 -12.25 -23.13 -12.57
C HIS A 71 -10.90 -23.48 -11.88
N PRO A 72 -10.74 -24.73 -11.40
CA PRO A 72 -9.61 -25.09 -10.55
C PRO A 72 -8.25 -25.04 -11.25
N ASP A 73 -8.21 -25.09 -12.58
CA ASP A 73 -6.99 -25.06 -13.39
C ASP A 73 -6.75 -23.68 -14.02
N ASP A 74 -7.47 -22.65 -13.59
CA ASP A 74 -7.24 -21.28 -14.03
C ASP A 74 -6.29 -20.55 -13.07
N ALA A 75 -5.08 -20.23 -13.54
CA ALA A 75 -4.09 -19.47 -12.78
C ALA A 75 -4.61 -18.10 -12.33
N ALA A 76 -5.55 -17.51 -13.09
CA ALA A 76 -6.20 -16.27 -12.72
C ALA A 76 -7.05 -16.43 -11.46
N ALA A 77 -7.91 -17.43 -11.43
CA ALA A 77 -8.74 -17.70 -10.26
C ALA A 77 -7.90 -17.98 -9.00
N VAL A 78 -6.75 -18.67 -9.17
CA VAL A 78 -5.79 -18.88 -8.06
C VAL A 78 -5.19 -17.54 -7.60
N ASN A 79 -4.82 -16.66 -8.55
CA ASN A 79 -4.25 -15.35 -8.23
C ASN A 79 -5.25 -14.45 -7.48
N HIS A 80 -6.55 -14.47 -7.81
CA HIS A 80 -7.56 -13.70 -7.07
C HIS A 80 -7.63 -14.11 -5.60
N VAL A 81 -7.62 -15.42 -5.32
CA VAL A 81 -7.60 -15.92 -3.94
C VAL A 81 -6.28 -15.53 -3.25
N LEU A 82 -5.14 -15.69 -3.93
CA LEU A 82 -3.82 -15.32 -3.41
C LEU A 82 -3.74 -13.84 -3.04
N ASP A 83 -4.20 -12.99 -3.94
CA ASP A 83 -4.25 -11.54 -3.76
C ASP A 83 -5.08 -11.17 -2.54
N THR A 84 -6.29 -11.70 -2.47
CA THR A 84 -7.22 -11.42 -1.37
C THR A 84 -6.68 -11.89 -0.02
N VAL A 85 -6.08 -13.08 0.06
CA VAL A 85 -5.47 -13.58 1.29
C VAL A 85 -4.32 -12.68 1.74
N LEU A 86 -3.46 -12.26 0.82
CA LEU A 86 -2.34 -11.38 1.13
C LEU A 86 -2.82 -10.00 1.60
N TYR A 87 -3.71 -9.34 0.83
CA TYR A 87 -4.17 -7.99 1.16
C TYR A 87 -5.04 -7.90 2.39
N ARG A 88 -5.82 -8.94 2.70
CA ARG A 88 -6.54 -9.06 3.97
C ARG A 88 -5.59 -8.97 5.15
N GLU A 89 -4.48 -9.69 5.12
CA GLU A 89 -3.50 -9.66 6.20
C GLU A 89 -2.74 -8.32 6.23
N LEU A 90 -2.38 -7.76 5.08
CA LEU A 90 -1.76 -6.43 5.04
C LEU A 90 -2.69 -5.36 5.63
N TYR A 91 -3.98 -5.41 5.32
CA TYR A 91 -4.98 -4.50 5.88
C TYR A 91 -5.08 -4.62 7.39
N LYS A 92 -5.18 -5.84 7.91
CA LYS A 92 -5.27 -6.14 9.35
C LYS A 92 -4.17 -5.47 10.19
N TYR A 93 -2.99 -5.30 9.62
CA TYR A 93 -1.83 -4.68 10.30
C TYR A 93 -1.55 -3.25 9.82
N ASN A 94 -2.51 -2.57 9.21
CA ASN A 94 -2.37 -1.21 8.65
C ASN A 94 -1.22 -1.07 7.63
N ALA A 95 -0.78 -2.17 7.03
CA ALA A 95 0.29 -2.13 6.04
C ALA A 95 -0.15 -1.53 4.68
N LEU A 96 -1.43 -1.20 4.50
CA LEU A 96 -1.95 -0.50 3.33
C LEU A 96 -2.05 1.03 3.51
N ASP A 97 -1.65 1.55 4.67
CA ASP A 97 -1.60 3.00 4.90
C ASP A 97 -0.51 3.66 4.06
N THR A 98 -0.90 4.42 3.06
CA THR A 98 0.01 5.07 2.09
C THR A 98 0.98 6.06 2.71
N ARG A 99 0.66 6.67 3.88
CA ARG A 99 1.56 7.59 4.59
C ARG A 99 2.88 6.93 4.96
N LEU A 100 2.84 5.65 5.19
CA LEU A 100 3.97 4.86 5.61
C LEU A 100 5.00 4.76 4.48
N TYR A 101 4.53 4.74 3.24
CA TYR A 101 5.37 4.65 2.05
C TYR A 101 5.95 6.00 1.58
N ALA A 102 5.49 7.09 2.17
CA ALA A 102 6.09 8.41 1.99
C ALA A 102 7.42 8.58 2.77
N ARG A 103 7.65 7.77 3.82
CA ARG A 103 8.88 7.78 4.63
C ARG A 103 9.94 6.88 4.03
N GLN A 104 11.17 7.40 3.88
CA GLN A 104 12.31 6.55 3.51
C GLN A 104 12.58 5.51 4.60
N GLY A 105 12.69 4.23 4.22
CA GLY A 105 13.03 3.15 5.15
C GLY A 105 11.87 2.54 5.92
N TYR A 106 10.64 3.05 5.79
CA TYR A 106 9.49 2.52 6.53
C TYR A 106 9.20 1.04 6.24
N ILE A 107 9.32 0.63 4.99
CA ILE A 107 9.13 -0.77 4.56
C ILE A 107 10.01 -1.75 5.37
N PHE A 108 11.11 -1.25 5.94
CA PHE A 108 12.04 -2.04 6.75
C PHE A 108 11.62 -2.18 8.21
N SER A 109 10.74 -1.33 8.70
CA SER A 109 10.34 -1.29 10.11
C SER A 109 8.93 -1.81 10.37
N LYS A 110 8.05 -1.85 9.35
CA LYS A 110 6.68 -2.36 9.51
C LYS A 110 6.70 -3.86 9.76
N GLN A 111 6.15 -4.26 10.89
CA GLN A 111 5.97 -5.66 11.21
C GLN A 111 4.56 -6.10 10.80
N VAL A 112 4.51 -7.21 10.04
CA VAL A 112 3.27 -7.91 9.70
C VAL A 112 3.38 -9.33 10.26
N PRO A 113 3.03 -9.54 11.55
CA PRO A 113 3.17 -10.83 12.22
C PRO A 113 2.09 -11.80 11.71
N MET A 114 2.27 -12.26 10.48
CA MET A 114 1.35 -13.16 9.80
C MET A 114 1.42 -14.56 10.38
N ASP A 115 0.26 -15.20 10.57
CA ASP A 115 0.15 -16.58 11.03
C ASP A 115 0.82 -17.56 10.06
N GLU A 116 1.50 -18.57 10.58
CA GLU A 116 2.19 -19.59 9.78
C GLU A 116 1.25 -20.38 8.86
N ALA A 117 0.00 -20.58 9.26
CA ALA A 117 -1.00 -21.21 8.39
C ALA A 117 -1.32 -20.31 7.17
N VAL A 118 -1.41 -18.99 7.37
CA VAL A 118 -1.62 -18.02 6.28
C VAL A 118 -0.40 -17.95 5.38
N LYS A 119 0.81 -17.93 5.93
CA LYS A 119 2.05 -17.95 5.14
C LYS A 119 2.12 -19.19 4.25
N ARG A 120 1.81 -20.38 4.80
CA ARG A 120 1.73 -21.61 4.01
C ARG A 120 0.69 -21.50 2.91
N ARG A 121 -0.52 -21.00 3.20
CA ARG A 121 -1.57 -20.81 2.20
C ARG A 121 -1.11 -19.90 1.06
N ILE A 122 -0.46 -18.76 1.36
CA ILE A 122 0.10 -17.85 0.35
C ILE A 122 1.14 -18.56 -0.51
N LYS A 123 2.02 -19.33 0.11
CA LYS A 123 3.04 -20.12 -0.59
C LYS A 123 2.39 -21.13 -1.54
N ASP A 124 1.46 -21.95 -1.03
CA ASP A 124 0.81 -23.02 -1.81
C ASP A 124 0.01 -22.45 -3.00
N LEU A 125 -0.73 -21.36 -2.80
CA LEU A 125 -1.43 -20.66 -3.87
C LEU A 125 -0.45 -20.11 -4.92
N SER A 126 0.65 -19.50 -4.48
CA SER A 126 1.68 -18.98 -5.39
C SER A 126 2.31 -20.09 -6.23
N GLU A 127 2.68 -21.22 -5.62
CA GLU A 127 3.28 -22.37 -6.30
C GLU A 127 2.28 -23.00 -7.29
N ARG A 128 1.01 -23.08 -6.93
CA ARG A 128 -0.07 -23.56 -7.82
C ARG A 128 -0.24 -22.66 -9.03
N ALA A 129 -0.35 -21.33 -8.84
CA ALA A 129 -0.53 -20.38 -9.94
C ALA A 129 0.67 -20.37 -10.90
N LEU A 130 1.90 -20.42 -10.35
CA LEU A 130 3.12 -20.54 -11.16
C LEU A 130 3.12 -21.84 -11.96
N SER A 131 2.82 -22.99 -11.35
CA SER A 131 2.79 -24.29 -12.02
C SER A 131 1.78 -24.33 -13.16
N LEU A 132 0.57 -23.79 -12.96
CA LEU A 132 -0.45 -23.70 -14.00
C LEU A 132 0.00 -22.84 -15.19
N SER A 133 0.59 -21.67 -14.90
CA SER A 133 1.12 -20.77 -15.93
C SER A 133 2.31 -21.38 -16.66
N ASP A 134 3.27 -21.99 -15.95
CA ASP A 134 4.44 -22.60 -16.54
C ASP A 134 4.10 -23.81 -17.43
N ASN A 135 3.10 -24.61 -17.07
CA ASN A 135 2.65 -25.72 -17.90
C ASN A 135 2.06 -25.23 -19.24
N ARG A 136 1.33 -24.11 -19.24
CA ARG A 136 0.85 -23.48 -20.47
C ARG A 136 2.00 -22.90 -21.29
N LEU A 137 2.97 -22.27 -20.66
CA LEU A 137 4.14 -21.67 -21.33
C LEU A 137 5.10 -22.73 -21.89
N LYS A 138 5.20 -23.91 -21.30
CA LYS A 138 5.92 -25.06 -21.88
C LYS A 138 5.29 -25.51 -23.18
N ALA A 139 3.94 -25.51 -23.28
CA ALA A 139 3.22 -25.87 -24.49
C ALA A 139 3.24 -24.73 -25.52
N ASN A 140 3.13 -23.47 -25.09
CA ASN A 140 3.16 -22.29 -25.94
C ASN A 140 3.90 -21.14 -25.21
N PRO A 141 5.20 -20.91 -25.51
CA PRO A 141 6.00 -19.84 -24.87
C PRO A 141 5.48 -18.41 -25.16
N ARG A 142 4.55 -18.25 -26.08
CA ARG A 142 3.90 -16.97 -26.42
C ARG A 142 2.45 -16.90 -25.95
N ASP A 143 2.04 -17.74 -25.01
CA ASP A 143 0.72 -17.67 -24.39
C ASP A 143 0.63 -16.41 -23.50
N VAL A 144 -0.02 -15.39 -24.08
CA VAL A 144 -0.12 -14.06 -23.46
C VAL A 144 -0.83 -14.10 -22.12
N GLN A 145 -1.86 -14.92 -21.97
CA GLN A 145 -2.60 -15.07 -20.72
C GLN A 145 -1.73 -15.74 -19.65
N ALA A 146 -0.97 -16.77 -20.02
CA ALA A 146 -0.08 -17.45 -19.09
C ALA A 146 1.08 -16.56 -18.64
N LEU A 147 1.69 -15.79 -19.56
CA LEU A 147 2.70 -14.77 -19.21
C LEU A 147 2.12 -13.74 -18.24
N TYR A 148 0.92 -13.22 -18.53
CA TYR A 148 0.28 -12.23 -17.69
C TYR A 148 0.02 -12.78 -16.28
N ASN A 149 -0.61 -13.95 -16.16
CA ASN A 149 -0.96 -14.56 -14.87
C ASN A 149 0.30 -14.94 -14.06
N ARG A 150 1.37 -15.41 -14.73
CA ARG A 150 2.64 -15.68 -14.06
C ARG A 150 3.23 -14.40 -13.49
N GLY A 151 3.26 -13.33 -14.27
CA GLY A 151 3.75 -12.04 -13.82
C GLY A 151 2.95 -11.46 -12.64
N ILE A 152 1.62 -11.68 -12.58
CA ILE A 152 0.82 -11.33 -11.40
C ILE A 152 1.29 -12.11 -10.17
N THR A 153 1.40 -13.45 -10.27
CA THR A 153 1.88 -14.29 -9.14
C THR A 153 3.26 -13.84 -8.65
N GLU A 154 4.18 -13.55 -9.58
CA GLU A 154 5.53 -13.07 -9.28
C GLU A 154 5.51 -11.71 -8.55
N GLY A 155 4.63 -10.81 -8.98
CA GLY A 155 4.40 -9.53 -8.31
C GLY A 155 3.89 -9.70 -6.88
N LEU A 156 2.91 -10.56 -6.66
CA LEU A 156 2.38 -10.89 -5.34
C LEU A 156 3.44 -11.52 -4.42
N ARG A 157 4.25 -12.44 -4.94
CA ARG A 157 5.40 -13.00 -4.20
C ARG A 157 6.41 -11.93 -3.82
N SER A 158 6.70 -11.02 -4.74
CA SER A 158 7.59 -9.90 -4.46
C SER A 158 7.06 -9.03 -3.32
N THR A 159 5.76 -8.70 -3.36
CA THR A 159 5.08 -7.92 -2.32
C THR A 159 5.15 -8.61 -0.96
N TYR A 160 4.81 -9.91 -0.91
CA TYR A 160 4.92 -10.73 0.31
C TYR A 160 6.34 -10.70 0.88
N LEU A 161 7.36 -10.99 0.05
CA LEU A 161 8.75 -11.05 0.50
C LEU A 161 9.27 -9.72 1.03
N VAL A 162 8.84 -8.59 0.47
CA VAL A 162 9.25 -7.26 0.96
C VAL A 162 8.58 -6.93 2.28
N ILE A 163 7.26 -7.11 2.38
CA ILE A 163 6.49 -6.56 3.50
C ILE A 163 6.47 -7.52 4.68
N VAL A 164 6.43 -8.85 4.43
CA VAL A 164 6.27 -9.86 5.48
C VAL A 164 7.61 -10.46 5.87
N ASP A 165 8.39 -10.95 4.91
CA ASP A 165 9.65 -11.65 5.18
C ASP A 165 10.87 -10.74 5.20
N HIS A 166 10.74 -9.46 4.80
CA HIS A 166 11.86 -8.51 4.65
C HIS A 166 13.01 -9.06 3.80
N SER A 167 12.70 -9.95 2.86
CA SER A 167 13.66 -10.62 1.96
C SER A 167 13.86 -9.81 0.67
N TRP A 168 14.74 -8.85 0.72
CA TRP A 168 14.94 -7.86 -0.34
C TRP A 168 15.44 -8.44 -1.67
N PHE A 169 16.42 -9.30 -1.61
CA PHE A 169 16.97 -9.92 -2.82
C PHE A 169 15.96 -10.87 -3.46
N GLY A 170 15.20 -11.62 -2.64
CA GLY A 170 14.11 -12.45 -3.12
C GLY A 170 13.02 -11.60 -3.77
N ALA A 171 12.62 -10.53 -3.13
CA ALA A 171 11.63 -9.61 -3.67
C ALA A 171 12.06 -8.98 -4.99
N LEU A 172 13.31 -8.51 -5.09
CA LEU A 172 13.86 -7.95 -6.32
C LEU A 172 13.85 -8.97 -7.46
N HIS A 173 14.25 -10.21 -7.20
CA HIS A 173 14.20 -11.28 -8.19
C HIS A 173 12.81 -11.44 -8.79
N TRP A 174 11.78 -11.57 -7.94
CA TRP A 174 10.39 -11.74 -8.39
C TRP A 174 9.81 -10.48 -9.04
N ALA A 175 10.18 -9.28 -8.58
CA ALA A 175 9.77 -8.04 -9.22
C ALA A 175 10.30 -7.90 -10.65
N LEU A 176 11.56 -8.33 -10.88
CA LEU A 176 12.16 -8.31 -12.21
C LEU A 176 11.53 -9.37 -13.14
N ALA A 177 11.20 -10.55 -12.61
CA ALA A 177 10.49 -11.58 -13.35
C ALA A 177 9.09 -11.10 -13.76
N ALA A 178 8.31 -10.56 -12.83
CA ALA A 178 6.99 -9.98 -13.09
C ALA A 178 7.03 -8.89 -14.17
N ARG A 179 8.01 -7.98 -14.07
CA ARG A 179 8.22 -6.97 -15.11
C ARG A 179 8.51 -7.61 -16.46
N HIS A 180 9.43 -8.59 -16.51
CA HIS A 180 9.81 -9.26 -17.75
C HIS A 180 8.59 -9.87 -18.44
N ASP A 181 7.78 -10.61 -17.73
CA ASP A 181 6.60 -11.26 -18.28
C ASP A 181 5.58 -10.24 -18.79
N HIS A 182 5.32 -9.16 -18.06
CA HIS A 182 4.42 -8.11 -18.53
C HIS A 182 4.99 -7.32 -19.72
N GLU A 183 6.30 -7.14 -19.82
CA GLU A 183 6.93 -6.58 -21.03
C GLU A 183 6.79 -7.52 -22.24
N GLN A 184 6.84 -8.85 -22.03
CA GLN A 184 6.54 -9.81 -23.11
C GLN A 184 5.06 -9.75 -23.53
N VAL A 185 4.14 -9.63 -22.56
CA VAL A 185 2.71 -9.39 -22.86
C VAL A 185 2.56 -8.16 -23.75
N LEU A 186 3.15 -7.02 -23.39
CA LEU A 186 3.04 -5.77 -24.16
C LEU A 186 3.73 -5.84 -25.54
N LYS A 187 4.75 -6.68 -25.73
CA LYS A 187 5.34 -6.94 -27.05
C LYS A 187 4.41 -7.76 -27.95
N LEU A 188 3.69 -8.72 -27.38
CA LEU A 188 2.77 -9.60 -28.10
C LEU A 188 1.40 -8.94 -28.32
N ARG A 189 0.96 -8.16 -27.35
CA ARG A 189 -0.33 -7.47 -27.31
C ARG A 189 -0.15 -6.05 -26.74
N PRO A 190 0.25 -5.07 -27.58
CA PRO A 190 0.46 -3.68 -27.14
C PRO A 190 -0.80 -2.99 -26.61
N ASP A 191 -1.96 -3.50 -26.98
CA ASP A 191 -3.27 -3.06 -26.54
C ASP A 191 -3.67 -3.58 -25.15
N TRP A 192 -2.92 -4.51 -24.57
CA TRP A 192 -3.20 -5.07 -23.24
C TRP A 192 -2.83 -4.09 -22.12
N SER A 193 -3.77 -3.21 -21.79
CA SER A 193 -3.55 -2.11 -20.86
C SER A 193 -3.16 -2.55 -19.45
N ASP A 194 -3.72 -3.68 -18.98
CA ASP A 194 -3.47 -4.17 -17.61
C ASP A 194 -1.98 -4.49 -17.37
N ALA A 195 -1.28 -5.01 -18.36
CA ALA A 195 0.15 -5.28 -18.26
C ALA A 195 1.00 -4.00 -18.07
N LYS A 196 0.46 -2.82 -18.40
CA LYS A 196 1.15 -1.53 -18.17
C LYS A 196 1.29 -1.19 -16.69
N THR A 197 0.47 -1.75 -15.81
CA THR A 197 0.48 -1.46 -14.38
C THR A 197 1.81 -1.86 -13.75
N ILE A 198 2.23 -3.11 -13.86
CA ILE A 198 3.50 -3.60 -13.30
C ILE A 198 4.71 -2.93 -13.97
N VAL A 199 4.68 -2.78 -15.31
CA VAL A 199 5.76 -2.09 -16.04
C VAL A 199 5.84 -0.61 -15.63
N GLY A 200 4.70 0.03 -15.38
CA GLY A 200 4.61 1.41 -14.91
C GLY A 200 5.21 1.58 -13.52
N VAL A 201 4.81 0.71 -12.57
CA VAL A 201 5.36 0.68 -11.20
C VAL A 201 6.88 0.51 -11.25
N HIS A 202 7.38 -0.49 -11.96
CA HIS A 202 8.82 -0.74 -12.08
C HIS A 202 9.57 0.51 -12.60
N ASN A 203 9.09 1.10 -13.71
CA ASN A 203 9.73 2.27 -14.30
C ASN A 203 9.79 3.45 -13.32
N PHE A 204 8.70 3.72 -12.60
CA PHE A 204 8.68 4.81 -11.61
C PHE A 204 9.66 4.53 -10.47
N VAL A 205 9.63 3.35 -9.91
CA VAL A 205 10.41 3.01 -8.72
C VAL A 205 11.91 3.03 -9.05
N VAL A 206 12.34 2.35 -10.11
CA VAL A 206 13.76 2.37 -10.55
C VAL A 206 14.20 3.77 -10.94
N GLY A 207 13.35 4.52 -11.66
CA GLY A 207 13.60 5.91 -12.01
C GLY A 207 13.71 6.85 -10.80
N SER A 208 13.13 6.47 -9.65
CA SER A 208 13.16 7.24 -8.39
C SER A 208 14.36 6.93 -7.51
N LEU A 209 15.18 5.94 -7.85
CA LEU A 209 16.41 5.62 -7.12
C LEU A 209 17.37 6.82 -7.16
N THR A 210 18.16 6.99 -6.10
CA THR A 210 19.22 8.02 -6.08
C THR A 210 20.23 7.76 -7.21
N ARG A 211 20.88 8.83 -7.69
CA ARG A 211 21.81 8.73 -8.81
C ARG A 211 22.85 7.60 -8.68
N PRO A 212 23.56 7.43 -7.53
CA PRO A 212 24.51 6.35 -7.38
C PRO A 212 23.87 4.95 -7.49
N VAL A 213 22.73 4.75 -6.84
CA VAL A 213 22.03 3.45 -6.85
C VAL A 213 21.46 3.15 -8.24
N ARG A 214 20.91 4.15 -8.92
CA ARG A 214 20.40 4.01 -10.29
C ARG A 214 21.51 3.67 -11.28
N LEU A 215 22.72 4.23 -11.09
CA LEU A 215 23.88 3.87 -11.90
C LEU A 215 24.27 2.40 -11.68
N MET A 216 24.34 1.95 -10.43
CA MET A 216 24.61 0.54 -10.10
C MET A 216 23.52 -0.41 -10.67
N ALA A 217 22.25 -0.04 -10.53
CA ALA A 217 21.15 -0.78 -11.13
C ALA A 217 21.30 -0.85 -12.67
N GLY A 218 21.67 0.26 -13.32
CA GLY A 218 21.91 0.33 -14.76
C GLY A 218 23.03 -0.59 -15.24
N ILE A 219 24.12 -0.73 -14.47
CA ILE A 219 25.20 -1.69 -14.75
C ILE A 219 24.66 -3.13 -14.69
N ALA A 220 23.73 -3.43 -13.79
CA ALA A 220 23.05 -4.71 -13.71
C ALA A 220 21.89 -4.89 -14.73
N GLY A 221 21.73 -3.96 -15.69
CA GLY A 221 20.69 -4.01 -16.72
C GLY A 221 19.30 -3.59 -16.21
N ILE A 222 19.20 -3.02 -15.00
CA ILE A 222 17.95 -2.59 -14.41
C ILE A 222 17.76 -1.09 -14.68
N HIS A 223 16.84 -0.76 -15.58
CA HIS A 223 16.56 0.60 -16.01
C HIS A 223 15.12 0.99 -15.68
N GLY A 224 14.91 2.28 -15.41
CA GLY A 224 13.59 2.84 -15.16
C GLY A 224 13.56 4.35 -15.43
N ASP A 225 12.37 4.83 -15.78
CA ASP A 225 12.05 6.23 -16.04
C ASP A 225 10.76 6.62 -15.32
N LYS A 226 10.83 7.58 -14.40
CA LYS A 226 9.66 8.02 -13.60
C LYS A 226 8.51 8.51 -14.47
N ASN A 227 8.81 9.31 -15.48
CA ASN A 227 7.78 9.90 -16.33
C ASN A 227 7.11 8.83 -17.19
N LYS A 228 7.88 7.86 -17.71
CA LYS A 228 7.33 6.69 -18.40
C LYS A 228 6.45 5.89 -17.45
N GLY A 229 6.88 5.67 -16.20
CA GLY A 229 6.11 4.98 -15.18
C GLY A 229 4.75 5.63 -14.93
N LEU A 230 4.73 6.95 -14.67
CA LEU A 230 3.50 7.70 -14.46
C LEU A 230 2.55 7.66 -15.68
N ARG A 231 3.10 7.77 -16.92
CA ARG A 231 2.30 7.67 -18.13
C ARG A 231 1.65 6.29 -18.28
N LEU A 232 2.41 5.21 -18.10
CA LEU A 232 1.88 3.85 -18.21
C LEU A 232 0.77 3.58 -17.19
N LEU A 233 0.94 4.05 -15.94
CA LEU A 233 -0.09 3.94 -14.92
C LEU A 233 -1.33 4.77 -15.26
N ALA A 234 -1.15 5.98 -15.80
CA ALA A 234 -2.27 6.80 -16.25
C ALA A 234 -3.04 6.15 -17.42
N GLU A 235 -2.33 5.52 -18.34
CA GLU A 235 -2.93 4.78 -19.46
C GLU A 235 -3.71 3.54 -18.96
N ALA A 236 -3.11 2.72 -18.07
CA ALA A 236 -3.77 1.57 -17.47
C ALA A 236 -5.01 2.00 -16.66
N GLY A 237 -4.88 3.05 -15.84
CA GLY A 237 -5.97 3.57 -15.01
C GLY A 237 -7.17 4.12 -15.80
N LYS A 238 -6.96 4.55 -17.05
CA LYS A 238 -8.03 5.06 -17.95
C LYS A 238 -8.67 3.96 -18.79
N ALA A 239 -8.00 2.85 -18.99
CA ALA A 239 -8.43 1.82 -19.94
C ALA A 239 -9.66 1.03 -19.48
N GLY A 240 -10.01 1.06 -18.20
CA GLY A 240 -11.15 0.33 -17.64
C GLY A 240 -10.95 -1.19 -17.58
N GLY A 241 -9.72 -1.67 -17.70
CA GLY A 241 -9.37 -3.05 -17.45
C GLY A 241 -9.42 -3.40 -15.96
N GLU A 242 -9.16 -4.65 -15.64
CA GLU A 242 -9.25 -5.17 -14.29
C GLU A 242 -8.27 -4.49 -13.33
N THR A 243 -7.04 -4.17 -13.79
CA THR A 243 -6.04 -3.44 -13.01
C THR A 243 -6.22 -1.92 -13.00
N SER A 244 -7.30 -1.40 -13.56
CA SER A 244 -7.45 0.06 -13.68
C SER A 244 -7.52 0.75 -12.32
N THR A 245 -8.14 0.11 -11.33
CA THR A 245 -8.19 0.64 -9.95
C THR A 245 -6.81 0.67 -9.33
N ASP A 246 -6.03 -0.38 -9.49
CA ASP A 246 -4.68 -0.47 -8.93
C ASP A 246 -3.70 0.46 -9.61
N ALA A 247 -3.81 0.60 -10.93
CA ALA A 247 -3.03 1.57 -11.67
C ALA A 247 -3.31 3.00 -11.17
N ARG A 248 -4.57 3.33 -10.87
CA ARG A 248 -4.95 4.63 -10.28
C ARG A 248 -4.43 4.78 -8.85
N MET A 249 -4.51 3.73 -8.02
CA MET A 249 -3.95 3.74 -6.66
C MET A 249 -2.44 3.96 -6.69
N ALA A 250 -1.72 3.22 -7.53
CA ALA A 250 -0.28 3.38 -7.73
C ALA A 250 0.08 4.77 -8.24
N LEU A 251 -0.68 5.28 -9.20
CA LEU A 251 -0.48 6.62 -9.74
C LEU A 251 -0.67 7.69 -8.67
N ALA A 252 -1.72 7.61 -7.86
CA ALA A 252 -1.96 8.55 -6.77
C ALA A 252 -0.83 8.53 -5.73
N LEU A 253 -0.35 7.34 -5.33
CA LEU A 253 0.78 7.18 -4.43
C LEU A 253 2.06 7.81 -5.00
N PHE A 254 2.34 7.61 -6.27
CA PHE A 254 3.55 8.14 -6.91
C PHE A 254 3.47 9.66 -7.15
N LEU A 255 2.31 10.18 -7.51
CA LEU A 255 2.06 11.62 -7.58
C LEU A 255 2.27 12.29 -6.22
N ARG A 256 1.77 11.68 -5.13
CA ARG A 256 2.05 12.13 -3.77
C ARG A 256 3.55 12.18 -3.47
N ARG A 257 4.32 11.15 -3.85
CA ARG A 257 5.79 11.13 -3.66
C ARG A 257 6.52 12.21 -4.45
N GLU A 258 5.97 12.63 -5.59
CA GLU A 258 6.51 13.73 -6.40
C GLU A 258 5.98 15.13 -5.95
N GLY A 259 5.17 15.21 -4.88
CA GLY A 259 4.59 16.45 -4.39
C GLY A 259 3.43 16.98 -5.24
N ARG A 260 2.89 16.17 -6.15
CA ARG A 260 1.77 16.51 -7.05
C ARG A 260 0.44 16.17 -6.38
N PHE A 261 0.18 16.82 -5.23
CA PHE A 261 -0.93 16.46 -4.34
C PHE A 261 -2.30 16.68 -4.98
N GLU A 262 -2.51 17.79 -5.69
CA GLU A 262 -3.80 18.09 -6.35
C GLU A 262 -4.18 17.00 -7.37
N GLU A 263 -3.21 16.52 -8.16
CA GLU A 263 -3.47 15.46 -9.14
C GLU A 263 -3.78 14.12 -8.45
N ALA A 264 -3.09 13.81 -7.36
CA ALA A 264 -3.40 12.65 -6.54
C ALA A 264 -4.80 12.75 -5.91
N LEU A 265 -5.20 13.93 -5.41
CA LEU A 265 -6.52 14.18 -4.85
C LEU A 265 -7.65 13.93 -5.85
N VAL A 266 -7.49 14.35 -7.11
CA VAL A 266 -8.50 14.09 -8.17
C VAL A 266 -8.71 12.58 -8.33
N ILE A 267 -7.63 11.80 -8.35
CA ILE A 267 -7.69 10.34 -8.49
C ILE A 267 -8.36 9.72 -7.26
N VAL A 268 -7.91 10.09 -6.06
CA VAL A 268 -8.42 9.53 -4.80
C VAL A 268 -9.90 9.84 -4.60
N ARG A 269 -10.34 11.06 -4.92
CA ARG A 269 -11.77 11.44 -4.89
C ARG A 269 -12.61 10.61 -5.85
N THR A 270 -12.10 10.35 -7.06
CA THR A 270 -12.77 9.45 -8.01
C THR A 270 -12.86 8.02 -7.47
N LEU A 271 -11.80 7.50 -6.86
CA LEU A 271 -11.80 6.17 -6.23
C LEU A 271 -12.76 6.11 -5.03
N LYS A 272 -12.79 7.15 -4.17
CA LYS A 272 -13.73 7.28 -3.05
C LYS A 272 -15.20 7.27 -3.54
N GLN A 273 -15.49 7.91 -4.67
CA GLN A 273 -16.83 7.90 -5.27
C GLN A 273 -17.18 6.52 -5.85
N GLN A 274 -16.23 5.86 -6.49
CA GLN A 274 -16.43 4.54 -7.07
C GLN A 274 -16.59 3.45 -5.99
N TYR A 275 -15.83 3.54 -4.90
CA TYR A 275 -15.84 2.60 -3.78
C TYR A 275 -16.17 3.32 -2.47
N PRO A 276 -17.42 3.72 -2.25
CA PRO A 276 -17.82 4.57 -1.12
C PRO A 276 -17.72 3.87 0.25
N ARG A 277 -17.53 2.55 0.27
CA ARG A 277 -17.27 1.77 1.49
C ARG A 277 -15.78 1.58 1.79
N ASN A 278 -14.89 2.08 0.92
CA ASN A 278 -13.45 2.01 1.15
C ASN A 278 -13.00 3.10 2.13
N PHE A 279 -12.71 2.70 3.36
CA PHE A 279 -12.18 3.58 4.39
C PHE A 279 -10.84 4.24 4.01
N LEU A 280 -9.94 3.49 3.33
CA LEU A 280 -8.60 3.98 3.01
C LEU A 280 -8.62 5.10 1.98
N PHE A 281 -9.55 5.09 1.01
CA PHE A 281 -9.67 6.21 0.07
C PHE A 281 -10.18 7.48 0.76
N ALA A 282 -11.10 7.34 1.71
CA ALA A 282 -11.56 8.49 2.50
C ALA A 282 -10.44 9.03 3.40
N LEU A 283 -9.63 8.15 4.01
CA LEU A 283 -8.47 8.54 4.81
C LEU A 283 -7.38 9.21 3.95
N GLU A 284 -7.12 8.67 2.75
CA GLU A 284 -6.07 9.20 1.86
C GLU A 284 -6.42 10.61 1.35
N GLU A 285 -7.70 10.94 1.18
CA GLU A 285 -8.10 12.33 0.89
C GLU A 285 -7.61 13.27 2.00
N GLY A 286 -7.87 12.95 3.27
CA GLY A 286 -7.38 13.73 4.41
C GLY A 286 -5.85 13.79 4.49
N ASN A 287 -5.18 12.67 4.19
CA ASN A 287 -3.72 12.59 4.18
C ASN A 287 -3.07 13.46 3.10
N LEU A 288 -3.68 13.52 1.92
CA LEU A 288 -3.19 14.34 0.80
C LEU A 288 -3.42 15.83 1.08
N LEU A 289 -4.59 16.21 1.62
CA LEU A 289 -4.86 17.58 2.04
C LEU A 289 -3.87 18.05 3.12
N TYR A 290 -3.57 17.17 4.11
CA TYR A 290 -2.54 17.45 5.10
C TYR A 290 -1.16 17.65 4.46
N ALA A 291 -0.75 16.78 3.54
CA ALA A 291 0.54 16.85 2.88
C ALA A 291 0.68 18.10 1.99
N GLU A 292 -0.41 18.58 1.43
CA GLU A 292 -0.48 19.81 0.65
C GLU A 292 -0.44 21.09 1.53
N GLY A 293 -0.62 20.95 2.85
CA GLY A 293 -0.68 22.07 3.79
C GLY A 293 -2.09 22.65 3.99
N LYS A 294 -3.12 22.04 3.42
CA LYS A 294 -4.53 22.40 3.59
C LYS A 294 -5.09 21.81 4.89
N HIS A 295 -4.51 22.23 6.04
CA HIS A 295 -4.74 21.55 7.32
C HIS A 295 -6.20 21.63 7.78
N GLU A 296 -6.89 22.77 7.59
CA GLU A 296 -8.29 22.92 7.98
C GLU A 296 -9.21 21.99 7.18
N GLU A 297 -9.00 21.89 5.86
CA GLU A 297 -9.74 20.97 4.99
C GLU A 297 -9.43 19.52 5.36
N ALA A 298 -8.17 19.20 5.65
CA ALA A 298 -7.77 17.87 6.10
C ALA A 298 -8.46 17.48 7.42
N ALA A 299 -8.47 18.38 8.41
CA ALA A 299 -9.17 18.14 9.68
C ALA A 299 -10.67 17.94 9.50
N SER A 300 -11.30 18.70 8.59
CA SER A 300 -12.71 18.55 8.24
C SER A 300 -12.98 17.18 7.62
N SER A 301 -12.19 16.81 6.59
CA SER A 301 -12.31 15.51 5.89
C SER A 301 -12.16 14.32 6.84
N VAL A 302 -11.17 14.37 7.75
CA VAL A 302 -10.94 13.26 8.70
C VAL A 302 -12.04 13.22 9.78
N ARG A 303 -12.59 14.35 10.22
CA ARG A 303 -13.75 14.37 11.14
C ARG A 303 -15.00 13.80 10.50
N GLU A 304 -15.25 14.12 9.22
CA GLU A 304 -16.34 13.51 8.45
C GLU A 304 -16.17 12.00 8.38
N LEU A 305 -14.96 11.52 8.03
CA LEU A 305 -14.62 10.09 8.02
C LEU A 305 -14.92 9.41 9.37
N LEU A 306 -14.46 10.01 10.48
CA LEU A 306 -14.70 9.49 11.83
C LEU A 306 -16.19 9.50 12.21
N SER A 307 -16.94 10.50 11.74
CA SER A 307 -18.40 10.55 11.89
C SER A 307 -19.06 9.41 11.10
N ASP A 308 -18.68 9.22 9.84
CA ASP A 308 -19.16 8.12 8.98
C ASP A 308 -18.89 6.74 9.62
N CYS A 309 -17.73 6.55 10.25
CA CYS A 309 -17.41 5.33 10.98
C CYS A 309 -18.37 5.08 12.17
N LYS A 310 -18.70 6.14 12.93
CA LYS A 310 -19.66 6.05 14.04
C LYS A 310 -21.06 5.67 13.58
N HIS A 311 -21.45 6.04 12.36
CA HIS A 311 -22.73 5.67 11.75
C HIS A 311 -22.68 4.33 11.00
N GLY A 312 -21.58 3.58 11.11
CA GLY A 312 -21.47 2.22 10.55
C GLY A 312 -21.19 2.13 9.06
N LYS A 313 -20.82 3.23 8.41
CA LYS A 313 -20.49 3.22 6.97
C LYS A 313 -19.26 2.38 6.65
N TYR A 314 -18.30 2.30 7.57
CA TYR A 314 -17.05 1.57 7.43
C TYR A 314 -16.91 0.55 8.59
N PRO A 315 -17.49 -0.65 8.50
CA PRO A 315 -17.55 -1.60 9.61
C PRO A 315 -16.17 -2.11 10.06
N ASN A 316 -15.21 -2.17 9.15
CA ASN A 316 -13.85 -2.67 9.41
C ASN A 316 -12.80 -1.55 9.45
N ALA A 317 -13.20 -0.32 9.79
CA ALA A 317 -12.31 0.83 9.77
C ALA A 317 -11.23 0.75 10.86
N HIS A 318 -10.01 1.07 10.48
CA HIS A 318 -8.88 1.26 11.37
C HIS A 318 -8.89 2.67 11.95
N LEU A 319 -9.68 2.89 12.99
CA LEU A 319 -9.92 4.21 13.56
C LEU A 319 -8.64 4.86 14.10
N GLU A 320 -7.69 4.06 14.58
CA GLU A 320 -6.41 4.53 15.11
C GLU A 320 -5.61 5.33 14.09
N ILE A 321 -5.60 4.92 12.81
CA ILE A 321 -4.88 5.67 11.78
C ILE A 321 -5.60 6.96 11.39
N ALA A 322 -6.94 6.99 11.45
CA ALA A 322 -7.71 8.21 11.22
C ALA A 322 -7.54 9.22 12.37
N TYR A 323 -7.62 8.75 13.63
CA TYR A 323 -7.33 9.60 14.79
C TYR A 323 -5.90 10.13 14.79
N PHE A 324 -4.92 9.29 14.40
CA PHE A 324 -3.54 9.74 14.27
C PHE A 324 -3.39 10.85 13.22
N THR A 325 -4.04 10.71 12.05
CA THR A 325 -4.07 11.76 11.01
C THR A 325 -4.72 13.04 11.52
N LEU A 326 -5.84 12.93 12.26
CA LEU A 326 -6.48 14.07 12.86
C LEU A 326 -5.55 14.77 13.87
N GLY A 327 -4.86 14.01 14.72
CA GLY A 327 -3.88 14.52 15.67
C GLY A 327 -2.76 15.30 15.00
N GLN A 328 -2.17 14.74 13.93
CA GLN A 328 -1.13 15.43 13.15
C GLN A 328 -1.64 16.73 12.53
N THR A 329 -2.85 16.70 11.99
CA THR A 329 -3.47 17.87 11.35
C THR A 329 -3.74 18.98 12.36
N LEU A 330 -4.33 18.64 13.50
CA LEU A 330 -4.61 19.61 14.57
C LEU A 330 -3.33 20.18 15.19
N ARG A 331 -2.27 19.37 15.31
CA ARG A 331 -0.95 19.84 15.71
C ARG A 331 -0.40 20.88 14.75
N ALA A 332 -0.51 20.64 13.43
CA ALA A 332 -0.06 21.58 12.42
C ALA A 332 -0.84 22.90 12.44
N GLU A 333 -2.10 22.87 12.87
CA GLU A 333 -2.93 24.05 13.10
C GLU A 333 -2.65 24.76 14.46
N GLY A 334 -1.76 24.21 15.30
CA GLY A 334 -1.52 24.71 16.66
C GLY A 334 -2.63 24.40 17.67
N LYS A 335 -3.62 23.57 17.31
CA LYS A 335 -4.75 23.16 18.16
C LYS A 335 -4.32 22.01 19.10
N LEU A 336 -3.35 22.27 20.00
CA LEU A 336 -2.63 21.24 20.75
C LEU A 336 -3.54 20.35 21.62
N ASN A 337 -4.54 20.91 22.32
CA ASN A 337 -5.47 20.10 23.12
C ASN A 337 -6.29 19.13 22.25
N GLY A 338 -6.71 19.57 21.08
CA GLY A 338 -7.41 18.69 20.12
C GLY A 338 -6.49 17.62 19.55
N ALA A 339 -5.22 17.95 19.28
CA ALA A 339 -4.21 17.01 18.85
C ALA A 339 -3.95 15.93 19.90
N LEU A 340 -3.80 16.33 21.17
CA LEU A 340 -3.62 15.40 22.30
C LEU A 340 -4.80 14.40 22.37
N ALA A 341 -6.02 14.89 22.39
CA ALA A 341 -7.22 14.03 22.44
C ALA A 341 -7.31 13.05 21.25
N ALA A 342 -6.90 13.49 20.07
CA ALA A 342 -6.87 12.64 18.89
C ALA A 342 -5.79 11.55 18.98
N PHE A 343 -4.57 11.87 19.44
CA PHE A 343 -3.52 10.88 19.65
C PHE A 343 -3.88 9.89 20.75
N GLN A 344 -4.48 10.34 21.86
CA GLN A 344 -5.01 9.48 22.92
C GLN A 344 -6.06 8.49 22.37
N SER A 345 -6.94 8.96 21.50
CA SER A 345 -7.91 8.09 20.82
C SER A 345 -7.22 7.05 19.93
N ALA A 346 -6.14 7.44 19.24
CA ALA A 346 -5.35 6.52 18.42
C ALA A 346 -4.63 5.45 19.28
N ALA A 347 -3.98 5.84 20.37
CA ALA A 347 -3.24 4.94 21.25
C ALA A 347 -4.15 3.99 22.04
N SER A 348 -5.35 4.45 22.44
CA SER A 348 -6.31 3.64 23.21
C SER A 348 -7.13 2.65 22.39
N SER A 349 -7.05 2.69 21.06
CA SER A 349 -7.75 1.75 20.20
C SER A 349 -7.31 0.29 20.48
N LYS A 350 -8.29 -0.58 20.76
CA LYS A 350 -8.02 -2.00 21.09
C LYS A 350 -7.49 -2.78 19.89
N THR A 351 -7.81 -2.34 18.68
CA THR A 351 -7.41 -2.96 17.42
C THR A 351 -6.11 -2.43 16.87
N SER A 352 -5.54 -1.38 17.52
CA SER A 352 -4.30 -0.74 17.06
C SER A 352 -3.12 -1.71 17.12
N PRO A 353 -2.42 -1.94 15.99
CA PRO A 353 -1.15 -2.65 15.99
C PRO A 353 -0.15 -2.01 16.96
N PRO A 354 0.76 -2.81 17.57
CA PRO A 354 1.71 -2.27 18.56
C PRO A 354 2.57 -1.10 18.07
N ASP A 355 3.00 -1.13 16.82
CA ASP A 355 3.79 -0.06 16.20
C ASP A 355 2.97 1.23 15.96
N ASP A 356 1.68 1.11 15.62
CA ASP A 356 0.78 2.25 15.48
C ASP A 356 0.49 2.89 16.86
N ARG A 357 0.25 2.05 17.85
CA ARG A 357 0.08 2.51 19.25
C ARG A 357 1.33 3.20 19.77
N GLN A 358 2.51 2.63 19.48
CA GLN A 358 3.80 3.22 19.89
C GLN A 358 3.98 4.62 19.29
N ARG A 359 3.67 4.80 18.01
CA ARG A 359 3.72 6.12 17.35
C ARG A 359 2.75 7.11 17.97
N ALA A 360 1.54 6.67 18.32
CA ALA A 360 0.55 7.53 18.95
C ALA A 360 1.02 7.99 20.33
N LEU A 361 1.53 7.08 21.17
CA LEU A 361 2.09 7.40 22.49
C LEU A 361 3.28 8.37 22.41
N LEU A 362 4.18 8.19 21.45
CA LEU A 362 5.26 9.14 21.21
C LEU A 362 4.70 10.54 20.89
N ALA A 363 3.70 10.62 20.01
CA ALA A 363 3.07 11.88 19.63
C ALA A 363 2.31 12.52 20.79
N GLU A 364 1.66 11.73 21.66
CA GLU A 364 1.04 12.23 22.90
C GLU A 364 2.08 12.90 23.81
N GLY A 365 3.20 12.22 24.04
CA GLY A 365 4.30 12.77 24.84
C GLY A 365 4.84 14.08 24.28
N GLU A 366 5.01 14.15 22.93
CA GLU A 366 5.43 15.38 22.26
C GLU A 366 4.43 16.53 22.45
N ILE A 367 3.13 16.26 22.36
CA ILE A 367 2.10 17.29 22.59
C ILE A 367 2.02 17.66 24.06
N SER A 368 2.16 16.71 24.99
CA SER A 368 2.18 16.98 26.42
C SER A 368 3.34 17.89 26.81
N ASP A 369 4.54 17.70 26.25
CA ASP A 369 5.67 18.60 26.40
C ASP A 369 5.37 20.02 25.86
N LEU A 370 4.74 20.14 24.70
CA LEU A 370 4.35 21.44 24.13
C LEU A 370 3.30 22.17 24.98
N LEU A 371 2.48 21.43 25.73
CA LEU A 371 1.49 21.94 26.66
C LEU A 371 2.08 22.20 28.06
N ALA A 372 3.40 22.03 28.24
CA ALA A 372 4.10 22.11 29.49
C ALA A 372 3.68 21.06 30.56
N ASN A 373 3.05 19.97 30.15
CA ASN A 373 2.62 18.84 30.99
C ASN A 373 3.73 17.77 31.05
N ARG A 374 4.90 18.13 31.59
CA ARG A 374 6.08 17.27 31.55
C ARG A 374 5.90 15.92 32.22
N GLN A 375 5.14 15.81 33.28
CA GLN A 375 4.92 14.55 33.99
C GLN A 375 4.19 13.56 33.10
N GLU A 376 3.12 13.99 32.44
CA GLU A 376 2.38 13.17 31.46
C GLU A 376 3.26 12.77 30.27
N ALA A 377 4.02 13.72 29.70
CA ALA A 377 4.97 13.42 28.63
C ALA A 377 5.94 12.30 28.98
N LEU A 378 6.48 12.29 30.20
CA LEU A 378 7.38 11.23 30.66
C LEU A 378 6.69 9.87 30.78
N LEU A 379 5.41 9.83 31.16
CA LEU A 379 4.64 8.59 31.20
C LEU A 379 4.44 8.02 29.79
N GLU A 380 4.02 8.86 28.84
CA GLU A 380 3.78 8.47 27.45
C GLU A 380 5.05 7.98 26.75
N TYR A 381 6.19 8.66 26.93
CA TYR A 381 7.48 8.22 26.38
C TYR A 381 7.91 6.86 26.94
N ARG A 382 7.74 6.63 28.26
CA ARG A 382 8.03 5.32 28.86
C ARG A 382 7.12 4.24 28.33
N ALA A 383 5.83 4.53 28.17
CA ALA A 383 4.86 3.60 27.58
C ALA A 383 5.22 3.26 26.12
N ALA A 384 5.61 4.26 25.32
CA ALA A 384 6.09 4.04 23.97
C ALA A 384 7.33 3.12 23.91
N ILE A 385 8.32 3.37 24.80
CA ILE A 385 9.54 2.54 24.88
C ILE A 385 9.21 1.09 25.28
N ALA A 386 8.23 0.91 26.17
CA ALA A 386 7.85 -0.41 26.68
C ALA A 386 7.23 -1.33 25.60
N LEU A 387 6.55 -0.75 24.59
CA LEU A 387 5.95 -1.54 23.50
C LEU A 387 6.98 -2.19 22.58
N ASN A 388 8.01 -1.44 22.18
CA ASN A 388 9.15 -1.94 21.41
C ASN A 388 10.37 -1.08 21.69
N SER A 389 11.28 -1.61 22.49
CA SER A 389 12.45 -0.86 22.97
C SER A 389 13.52 -0.60 21.90
N THR A 390 13.47 -1.27 20.74
CA THR A 390 14.48 -1.16 19.69
C THR A 390 14.05 -0.32 18.49
N SER A 391 12.79 0.12 18.44
CA SER A 391 12.24 0.93 17.35
C SER A 391 12.85 2.34 17.30
N ASP A 392 12.70 3.02 16.17
CA ASP A 392 13.08 4.42 15.98
C ASP A 392 12.25 5.33 16.89
N GLU A 393 10.97 5.01 17.10
CA GLU A 393 10.08 5.69 18.05
C GLU A 393 10.61 5.60 19.48
N ALA A 394 11.06 4.42 19.91
CA ALA A 394 11.65 4.25 21.24
C ALA A 394 12.98 5.02 21.39
N GLN A 395 13.81 5.05 20.35
CA GLN A 395 15.03 5.86 20.36
C GLN A 395 14.72 7.36 20.47
N THR A 396 13.68 7.81 19.77
CA THR A 396 13.19 9.19 19.83
C THR A 396 12.62 9.52 21.21
N ALA A 397 11.78 8.63 21.74
CA ALA A 397 11.21 8.78 23.10
C ALA A 397 12.30 8.87 24.18
N ARG A 398 13.38 8.08 24.12
CA ARG A 398 14.53 8.18 25.06
C ARG A 398 15.17 9.56 25.03
N LYS A 399 15.36 10.17 23.85
CA LYS A 399 15.90 11.53 23.75
C LYS A 399 15.01 12.54 24.48
N TYR A 400 13.67 12.34 24.40
CA TYR A 400 12.71 13.21 25.05
C TYR A 400 12.52 12.92 26.54
N LEU A 401 12.95 11.75 27.06
CA LEU A 401 13.05 11.54 28.51
C LEU A 401 14.09 12.47 29.13
N ASP A 402 15.21 12.70 28.43
CA ASP A 402 16.29 13.58 28.94
C ASP A 402 15.99 15.05 28.67
N LYS A 403 15.47 15.38 27.51
CA LYS A 403 15.19 16.77 27.09
C LYS A 403 13.77 16.85 26.51
N PRO A 404 12.92 17.73 27.10
CA PRO A 404 11.56 17.91 26.61
C PRO A 404 11.53 18.21 25.08
N TYR A 405 10.53 17.71 24.40
CA TYR A 405 10.25 18.10 23.04
C TYR A 405 9.80 19.58 23.01
N LYS A 406 10.39 20.39 22.10
CA LYS A 406 10.13 21.84 22.01
C LYS A 406 9.45 22.29 20.71
N GLY A 407 9.04 21.32 19.89
CA GLY A 407 8.64 21.61 18.52
C GLY A 407 9.86 21.69 17.56
N ASN A 408 9.58 21.65 16.26
CA ASN A 408 10.58 21.85 15.19
C ASN A 408 10.53 23.29 14.72
#